data_92b5e414ebb1442eb62e2666fb310bc1
#
_entry.id   92b5e414ebb1442eb62e2666fb310bc1
#
_cell.length_a   1.000
_cell.length_b   1.000
_cell.length_c   1.000
_cell.angle_alpha   90.00
_cell.angle_beta   90.00
_cell.angle_gamma   90.00
#
_symmetry.space_group_name_H-M   'P 1'
#
loop_
_entity.id
_entity.type
_entity.pdbx_description
1 polymer ?
#
loop_
_entity_poly.entity_id
_entity_poly.type
_entity_poly.pdbx_seq_one_letter_code
_entity_poly.pdbx_strand_id
1 'polypeptide(L)'
;MDPFDAGWLSLLPPIIAITLALITKEVISSLFLGILSGTVIYCLGMGTGDLIIKPVEIAFTTMVNKVDFNIIIFCTLLGALVFTISRAGGTRAYGNWATKRIKSKRVAMLSTGGLGAFIFIDDYFNCLTVGTVMRPVTDRYKISRAKLAYIIDATAAPICIIAPISSWAAAVGSNLKATGAFESDFAAFVATIPYNFYALFSIIMVVMVCLGNFDFGPMRKAELRAQQGELGNVDAEQAELGTSAKGSLIDMLLPIGSLIFFAVVALLYSGGYWGSDPAYHTLAAAFGNSSASKALVWASFGAITVAFFLFVPRGLMSLKSFMDCAGEGMKAMMPANTILVLAWTISGVCRDLLQTPLFVKTMVADGGISGGLLPAIIFVVAGFLSFSTGTAWGTFGILIPIVVPVAQAVDPNLVLVCLSATLAGSVFGDHCSPISDTTILSSAGAGCAHLEHVSTQMLYACVVAASSTVGYVVSGLTHGSLLPGFASGLIFMVVTMLVLRRRNKQKDAAQA
;
A
#
# COMPACT_ATOMS: atom_id res chain seq x y z
N MET A 1 20.86 -20.17 4.94
CA MET A 1 20.08 -20.86 6.00
C MET A 1 19.09 -21.75 5.29
N ASP A 2 19.05 -23.02 5.66
CA ASP A 2 18.17 -23.99 5.02
C ASP A 2 16.72 -23.76 5.49
N PRO A 3 15.73 -23.82 4.61
CA PRO A 3 14.34 -23.63 4.99
C PRO A 3 13.83 -24.78 5.86
N PHE A 4 12.97 -24.47 6.81
CA PHE A 4 12.32 -25.43 7.69
C PHE A 4 10.80 -25.35 7.53
N ASP A 5 10.16 -26.46 7.18
CA ASP A 5 8.69 -26.51 7.14
C ASP A 5 8.13 -26.55 8.57
N ALA A 6 7.73 -25.41 9.06
CA ALA A 6 7.15 -25.25 10.39
C ALA A 6 5.62 -25.55 10.42
N GLY A 7 5.02 -25.91 9.29
CA GLY A 7 3.59 -26.15 9.20
C GLY A 7 2.77 -24.96 9.72
N TRP A 8 1.74 -25.21 10.52
CA TRP A 8 0.88 -24.16 11.10
C TRP A 8 1.64 -23.20 12.05
N LEU A 9 2.77 -23.63 12.65
CA LEU A 9 3.61 -22.77 13.49
C LEU A 9 4.20 -21.58 12.72
N SER A 10 4.31 -21.70 11.39
CA SER A 10 4.79 -20.62 10.53
C SER A 10 3.88 -19.38 10.54
N LEU A 11 2.63 -19.51 11.00
CA LEU A 11 1.69 -18.41 11.13
C LEU A 11 1.81 -17.66 12.48
N LEU A 12 2.49 -18.25 13.49
CA LEU A 12 2.61 -17.65 14.82
C LEU A 12 3.35 -16.30 14.82
N PRO A 13 4.47 -16.11 14.12
CA PRO A 13 5.21 -14.85 14.14
C PRO A 13 4.35 -13.63 13.75
N PRO A 14 3.65 -13.63 12.60
CA PRO A 14 2.77 -12.51 12.27
C PRO A 14 1.57 -12.39 13.20
N ILE A 15 0.99 -13.51 13.68
CA ILE A 15 -0.13 -13.47 14.65
C ILE A 15 0.33 -12.82 15.96
N ILE A 16 1.50 -13.17 16.47
CA ILE A 16 2.08 -12.56 17.67
C ILE A 16 2.32 -11.07 17.46
N ALA A 17 2.97 -10.68 16.34
CA ALA A 17 3.24 -9.28 16.04
C ALA A 17 1.96 -8.45 15.96
N ILE A 18 0.94 -8.94 15.24
CA ILE A 18 -0.35 -8.25 15.10
C ILE A 18 -1.08 -8.16 16.44
N THR A 19 -1.16 -9.26 17.19
CA THR A 19 -1.86 -9.29 18.46
C THR A 19 -1.22 -8.33 19.45
N LEU A 20 0.11 -8.34 19.56
CA LEU A 20 0.84 -7.42 20.42
C LEU A 20 0.67 -5.97 19.96
N ALA A 21 0.75 -5.67 18.67
CA ALA A 21 0.55 -4.32 18.14
C ALA A 21 -0.84 -3.77 18.47
N LEU A 22 -1.88 -4.59 18.38
CA LEU A 22 -3.25 -4.20 18.74
C LEU A 22 -3.44 -3.97 20.24
N ILE A 23 -2.79 -4.79 21.09
CA ILE A 23 -2.90 -4.68 22.55
C ILE A 23 -2.05 -3.52 23.09
N THR A 24 -0.78 -3.46 22.69
CA THR A 24 0.20 -2.51 23.24
C THR A 24 0.15 -1.15 22.54
N LYS A 25 -0.41 -1.08 21.34
CA LYS A 25 -0.37 0.07 20.42
C LYS A 25 1.05 0.47 20.03
N GLU A 26 2.00 -0.47 20.15
CA GLU A 26 3.42 -0.30 19.85
C GLU A 26 3.85 -1.28 18.74
N VAL A 27 4.11 -0.74 17.53
CA VAL A 27 4.36 -1.55 16.33
C VAL A 27 5.77 -2.10 16.30
N ILE A 28 6.78 -1.28 16.62
CA ILE A 28 8.20 -1.64 16.48
C ILE A 28 8.56 -2.81 17.40
N SER A 29 8.23 -2.71 18.68
CA SER A 29 8.48 -3.79 19.66
C SER A 29 7.69 -5.06 19.31
N SER A 30 6.46 -4.91 18.83
CA SER A 30 5.60 -6.04 18.45
C SER A 30 6.15 -6.80 17.25
N LEU A 31 6.61 -6.09 16.23
CA LEU A 31 7.28 -6.69 15.08
C LEU A 31 8.57 -7.41 15.49
N PHE A 32 9.38 -6.78 16.34
CA PHE A 32 10.62 -7.37 16.82
C PHE A 32 10.38 -8.68 17.58
N LEU A 33 9.37 -8.71 18.47
CA LEU A 33 8.98 -9.92 19.20
C LEU A 33 8.42 -10.99 18.25
N GLY A 34 7.65 -10.59 17.23
CA GLY A 34 7.22 -11.49 16.17
C GLY A 34 8.39 -12.13 15.43
N ILE A 35 9.39 -11.32 15.03
CA ILE A 35 10.62 -11.81 14.38
C ILE A 35 11.35 -12.81 15.29
N LEU A 36 11.57 -12.46 16.56
CA LEU A 36 12.25 -13.35 17.52
C LEU A 36 11.47 -14.64 17.72
N SER A 37 10.14 -14.61 17.83
CA SER A 37 9.34 -15.83 17.94
C SER A 37 9.52 -16.74 16.73
N GLY A 38 9.56 -16.17 15.52
CA GLY A 38 9.79 -16.92 14.29
C GLY A 38 11.19 -17.55 14.22
N THR A 39 12.22 -16.81 14.60
CA THR A 39 13.59 -17.33 14.62
C THR A 39 13.81 -18.37 15.73
N VAL A 40 13.10 -18.25 16.87
CA VAL A 40 13.07 -19.29 17.91
C VAL A 40 12.40 -20.57 17.38
N ILE A 41 11.25 -20.48 16.71
CA ILE A 41 10.57 -21.62 16.07
C ILE A 41 11.51 -22.28 15.06
N TYR A 42 12.20 -21.50 14.27
CA TYR A 42 13.18 -22.00 13.31
C TYR A 42 14.33 -22.75 14.01
N CYS A 43 14.92 -22.16 15.07
CA CYS A 43 16.00 -22.80 15.84
C CYS A 43 15.54 -24.10 16.50
N LEU A 44 14.34 -24.16 17.05
CA LEU A 44 13.75 -25.38 17.60
C LEU A 44 13.59 -26.47 16.54
N GLY A 45 13.05 -26.10 15.37
CA GLY A 45 12.87 -27.02 14.25
C GLY A 45 14.17 -27.56 13.67
N MET A 46 15.21 -26.74 13.62
CA MET A 46 16.54 -27.13 13.15
C MET A 46 17.38 -27.84 14.22
N GLY A 47 16.89 -27.97 15.45
CA GLY A 47 17.60 -28.63 16.54
C GLY A 47 18.86 -27.88 16.99
N THR A 48 18.91 -26.55 16.82
CA THR A 48 20.05 -25.76 17.30
C THR A 48 20.02 -25.69 18.83
N GLY A 49 21.13 -26.06 19.49
CA GLY A 49 21.20 -26.10 20.96
C GLY A 49 21.15 -24.72 21.65
N ASP A 50 21.35 -23.63 20.91
CA ASP A 50 21.34 -22.26 21.41
C ASP A 50 20.04 -21.56 21.00
N LEU A 51 19.16 -21.35 21.99
CA LEU A 51 17.86 -20.68 21.81
C LEU A 51 17.88 -19.21 22.27
N ILE A 52 19.03 -18.66 22.61
CA ILE A 52 19.17 -17.27 23.09
C ILE A 52 19.92 -16.42 22.05
N ILE A 53 21.13 -16.80 21.72
CA ILE A 53 21.99 -16.02 20.83
C ILE A 53 21.66 -16.31 19.35
N LYS A 54 21.45 -17.59 19.02
CA LYS A 54 21.22 -18.01 17.62
C LYS A 54 19.95 -17.42 16.99
N PRO A 55 18.79 -17.34 17.66
CA PRO A 55 17.62 -16.63 17.13
C PRO A 55 17.90 -15.16 16.82
N VAL A 56 18.65 -14.47 17.68
CA VAL A 56 19.02 -13.06 17.48
C VAL A 56 19.94 -12.92 16.27
N GLU A 57 20.97 -13.75 16.16
CA GLU A 57 21.88 -13.78 15.01
C GLU A 57 21.12 -14.00 13.69
N ILE A 58 20.18 -14.96 13.67
CA ILE A 58 19.35 -15.26 12.50
C ILE A 58 18.44 -14.07 12.16
N ALA A 59 17.83 -13.43 13.18
CA ALA A 59 16.99 -12.26 12.98
C ALA A 59 17.75 -11.13 12.29
N PHE A 60 18.95 -10.77 12.79
CA PHE A 60 19.77 -9.72 12.20
C PHE A 60 20.35 -10.11 10.83
N THR A 61 20.76 -11.36 10.65
CA THR A 61 21.21 -11.86 9.33
C THR A 61 20.07 -11.76 8.31
N THR A 62 18.86 -12.17 8.68
CA THR A 62 17.68 -12.05 7.81
C THR A 62 17.37 -10.59 7.51
N MET A 63 17.44 -9.72 8.51
CA MET A 63 17.26 -8.28 8.35
C MET A 63 18.20 -7.71 7.29
N VAL A 64 19.49 -7.93 7.42
CA VAL A 64 20.50 -7.40 6.47
C VAL A 64 20.24 -7.90 5.05
N ASN A 65 19.82 -9.16 4.90
CA ASN A 65 19.59 -9.77 3.59
C ASN A 65 18.26 -9.36 2.94
N LYS A 66 17.28 -8.87 3.72
CA LYS A 66 15.93 -8.57 3.21
C LYS A 66 15.65 -7.10 3.03
N VAL A 67 16.47 -6.22 3.61
CA VAL A 67 16.27 -4.78 3.50
C VAL A 67 16.52 -4.30 2.07
N ASP A 68 15.53 -3.63 1.47
CA ASP A 68 15.73 -2.84 0.24
C ASP A 68 16.23 -1.43 0.60
N PHE A 69 17.55 -1.27 0.57
CA PHE A 69 18.18 0.03 0.83
C PHE A 69 17.74 1.12 -0.13
N ASN A 70 17.32 0.79 -1.36
CA ASN A 70 16.82 1.80 -2.29
C ASN A 70 15.54 2.44 -1.74
N ILE A 71 14.62 1.66 -1.18
CA ILE A 71 13.39 2.21 -0.57
C ILE A 71 13.71 3.05 0.66
N ILE A 72 14.63 2.60 1.52
CA ILE A 72 15.08 3.39 2.69
C ILE A 72 15.67 4.72 2.26
N ILE A 73 16.57 4.73 1.25
CA ILE A 73 17.17 5.95 0.71
C ILE A 73 16.09 6.84 0.08
N PHE A 74 15.19 6.25 -0.71
CA PHE A 74 14.08 6.98 -1.34
C PHE A 74 13.19 7.66 -0.30
N CYS A 75 12.70 6.95 0.71
CA CYS A 75 11.86 7.51 1.78
C CYS A 75 12.60 8.63 2.52
N THR A 76 13.88 8.44 2.81
CA THR A 76 14.73 9.42 3.48
C THR A 76 14.88 10.71 2.64
N LEU A 77 15.19 10.58 1.34
CA LEU A 77 15.30 11.71 0.43
C LEU A 77 13.96 12.39 0.19
N LEU A 78 12.88 11.63 0.13
CA LEU A 78 11.55 12.19 -0.02
C LEU A 78 11.14 13.00 1.21
N GLY A 79 11.42 12.53 2.43
CA GLY A 79 11.24 13.30 3.64
C GLY A 79 12.01 14.63 3.59
N ALA A 80 13.26 14.59 3.15
CA ALA A 80 14.08 15.79 2.94
C ALA A 80 13.43 16.75 1.92
N LEU A 81 12.95 16.25 0.80
CA LEU A 81 12.27 17.03 -0.24
C LEU A 81 11.02 17.73 0.31
N VAL A 82 10.19 16.98 1.03
CA VAL A 82 8.93 17.46 1.62
C VAL A 82 9.18 18.60 2.61
N PHE A 83 10.13 18.42 3.53
CA PHE A 83 10.47 19.45 4.51
C PHE A 83 11.04 20.70 3.85
N THR A 84 11.89 20.55 2.85
CA THR A 84 12.44 21.70 2.12
C THR A 84 11.36 22.47 1.35
N ILE A 85 10.41 21.78 0.70
CA ILE A 85 9.23 22.38 0.04
C ILE A 85 8.37 23.14 1.06
N SER A 86 8.10 22.52 2.20
CA SER A 86 7.30 23.11 3.27
C SER A 86 7.96 24.38 3.83
N ARG A 87 9.25 24.31 4.12
CA ARG A 87 10.04 25.44 4.65
C ARG A 87 10.17 26.58 3.64
N ALA A 88 10.30 26.26 2.34
CA ALA A 88 10.28 27.25 1.26
C ALA A 88 8.94 27.98 1.14
N GLY A 89 7.89 27.47 1.78
CA GLY A 89 6.53 28.02 1.74
C GLY A 89 5.69 27.50 0.57
N GLY A 90 6.18 26.50 -0.18
CA GLY A 90 5.48 25.89 -1.31
C GLY A 90 4.16 25.24 -0.89
N THR A 91 4.19 24.45 0.20
CA THR A 91 3.00 23.80 0.77
C THR A 91 1.93 24.81 1.18
N ARG A 92 2.32 25.89 1.86
CA ARG A 92 1.41 26.98 2.25
C ARG A 92 0.80 27.68 1.03
N ALA A 93 1.63 27.97 0.03
CA ALA A 93 1.17 28.63 -1.21
C ALA A 93 0.18 27.72 -1.97
N TYR A 94 0.44 26.41 -2.05
CA TYR A 94 -0.48 25.45 -2.64
C TYR A 94 -1.79 25.34 -1.84
N GLY A 95 -1.70 25.22 -0.52
CA GLY A 95 -2.90 25.22 0.34
C GLY A 95 -3.78 26.44 0.15
N ASN A 96 -3.17 27.63 0.04
CA ASN A 96 -3.88 28.87 -0.25
C ASN A 96 -4.52 28.89 -1.66
N TRP A 97 -3.83 28.35 -2.67
CA TRP A 97 -4.36 28.23 -4.02
C TRP A 97 -5.49 27.19 -4.09
N ALA A 98 -5.24 25.99 -3.57
CA ALA A 98 -6.21 24.88 -3.56
C ALA A 98 -7.50 25.27 -2.83
N THR A 99 -7.38 26.01 -1.73
CA THR A 99 -8.54 26.48 -0.98
C THR A 99 -9.37 27.52 -1.73
N LYS A 100 -8.75 28.32 -2.59
CA LYS A 100 -9.48 29.24 -3.47
C LYS A 100 -10.25 28.49 -4.57
N ARG A 101 -9.76 27.34 -4.99
CA ARG A 101 -10.33 26.50 -6.07
C ARG A 101 -11.19 25.37 -5.52
N ILE A 102 -10.73 24.70 -4.47
CA ILE A 102 -11.47 23.66 -3.77
C ILE A 102 -12.41 24.36 -2.78
N LYS A 103 -13.72 24.31 -3.06
CA LYS A 103 -14.73 25.06 -2.31
C LYS A 103 -15.53 24.21 -1.33
N SER A 104 -15.24 22.92 -1.21
CA SER A 104 -15.96 22.03 -0.31
C SER A 104 -15.14 20.85 0.17
N LYS A 105 -15.49 20.30 1.33
CA LYS A 105 -14.93 19.07 1.90
C LYS A 105 -14.99 17.91 0.89
N ARG A 106 -16.12 17.77 0.17
CA ARG A 106 -16.29 16.71 -0.86
C ARG A 106 -15.29 16.84 -1.99
N VAL A 107 -15.12 18.06 -2.52
CA VAL A 107 -14.16 18.30 -3.60
C VAL A 107 -12.73 18.06 -3.13
N ALA A 108 -12.39 18.42 -1.88
CA ALA A 108 -11.07 18.12 -1.31
C ALA A 108 -10.77 16.61 -1.29
N MET A 109 -11.72 15.81 -0.79
CA MET A 109 -11.58 14.36 -0.75
C MET A 109 -11.50 13.73 -2.16
N LEU A 110 -12.39 14.14 -3.07
CA LEU A 110 -12.37 13.65 -4.46
C LEU A 110 -11.10 14.06 -5.19
N SER A 111 -10.59 15.28 -4.96
CA SER A 111 -9.32 15.73 -5.54
C SER A 111 -8.14 14.92 -4.99
N THR A 112 -8.19 14.47 -3.73
CA THR A 112 -7.19 13.57 -3.15
C THR A 112 -7.20 12.23 -3.87
N GLY A 113 -8.37 11.60 -4.01
CA GLY A 113 -8.50 10.34 -4.74
C GLY A 113 -8.16 10.47 -6.23
N GLY A 114 -8.54 11.60 -6.86
CA GLY A 114 -8.19 11.89 -8.25
C GLY A 114 -6.68 12.05 -8.47
N LEU A 115 -5.98 12.69 -7.53
CA LEU A 115 -4.52 12.79 -7.57
C LEU A 115 -3.87 11.41 -7.36
N GLY A 116 -4.40 10.60 -6.43
CA GLY A 116 -3.99 9.21 -6.25
C GLY A 116 -4.16 8.40 -7.53
N ALA A 117 -5.31 8.51 -8.20
CA ALA A 117 -5.54 7.84 -9.48
C ALA A 117 -4.62 8.34 -10.60
N PHE A 118 -4.18 9.59 -10.56
CA PHE A 118 -3.25 10.15 -11.54
C PHE A 118 -1.81 9.63 -11.33
N ILE A 119 -1.41 9.34 -10.09
CA ILE A 119 -0.09 8.82 -9.74
C ILE A 119 -0.17 7.27 -9.66
N PHE A 120 -0.45 6.63 -10.77
CA PHE A 120 -0.70 5.18 -10.87
C PHE A 120 0.57 4.34 -11.12
N ILE A 121 1.71 4.97 -11.29
CA ILE A 121 2.94 4.29 -11.76
C ILE A 121 3.50 3.37 -10.67
N ASP A 122 3.45 3.83 -9.42
CA ASP A 122 3.98 3.11 -8.26
C ASP A 122 3.23 3.52 -6.98
N ASP A 123 2.90 2.56 -6.14
CA ASP A 123 2.09 2.74 -4.94
C ASP A 123 2.84 3.46 -3.81
N TYR A 124 4.12 3.18 -3.60
CA TYR A 124 4.93 3.89 -2.59
C TYR A 124 5.05 5.37 -2.92
N PHE A 125 5.33 5.66 -4.18
CA PHE A 125 5.37 7.02 -4.68
C PHE A 125 4.03 7.72 -4.53
N ASN A 126 2.93 7.02 -4.82
CA ASN A 126 1.56 7.51 -4.63
C ASN A 126 1.32 7.89 -3.15
N CYS A 127 1.52 6.94 -2.22
CA CYS A 127 1.24 7.12 -0.80
C CYS A 127 1.90 8.38 -0.23
N LEU A 128 3.18 8.55 -0.49
CA LEU A 128 3.96 9.65 0.08
C LEU A 128 3.66 10.99 -0.61
N THR A 129 3.53 10.98 -1.94
CA THR A 129 3.32 12.21 -2.71
C THR A 129 1.92 12.78 -2.49
N VAL A 130 0.87 11.95 -2.65
CA VAL A 130 -0.52 12.40 -2.47
C VAL A 130 -0.74 12.89 -1.04
N GLY A 131 -0.21 12.16 -0.05
CA GLY A 131 -0.32 12.54 1.35
C GLY A 131 0.26 13.91 1.61
N THR A 132 1.50 14.11 1.21
CA THR A 132 2.21 15.37 1.41
C THR A 132 1.51 16.56 0.73
N VAL A 133 1.07 16.36 -0.51
CA VAL A 133 0.43 17.40 -1.32
C VAL A 133 -0.95 17.77 -0.77
N MET A 134 -1.76 16.79 -0.38
CA MET A 134 -3.15 16.99 -0.01
C MET A 134 -3.37 17.26 1.49
N ARG A 135 -2.40 16.92 2.35
CA ARG A 135 -2.48 17.16 3.79
C ARG A 135 -2.88 18.60 4.17
N PRO A 136 -2.24 19.67 3.65
CA PRO A 136 -2.62 21.04 3.99
C PRO A 136 -4.05 21.40 3.54
N VAL A 137 -4.50 20.80 2.44
CA VAL A 137 -5.85 21.02 1.91
C VAL A 137 -6.89 20.33 2.80
N THR A 138 -6.66 19.07 3.14
CA THR A 138 -7.58 18.28 3.98
C THR A 138 -7.67 18.84 5.40
N ASP A 139 -6.55 19.28 5.97
CA ASP A 139 -6.49 19.92 7.29
C ASP A 139 -7.39 21.17 7.35
N ARG A 140 -7.33 21.99 6.32
CA ARG A 140 -8.16 23.21 6.23
C ARG A 140 -9.66 22.92 6.20
N TYR A 141 -10.06 21.79 5.62
CA TYR A 141 -11.46 21.34 5.58
C TYR A 141 -11.84 20.45 6.77
N LYS A 142 -10.98 20.37 7.81
CA LYS A 142 -11.19 19.56 9.00
C LYS A 142 -11.54 18.11 8.65
N ILE A 143 -10.79 17.54 7.69
CA ILE A 143 -10.81 16.13 7.36
C ILE A 143 -9.77 15.46 8.24
N SER A 144 -10.12 14.35 8.90
CA SER A 144 -9.17 13.64 9.77
C SER A 144 -7.98 13.11 8.97
N ARG A 145 -6.81 13.06 9.61
CA ARG A 145 -5.60 12.47 9.02
C ARG A 145 -5.82 10.98 8.71
N ALA A 146 -6.60 10.29 9.52
CA ALA A 146 -7.01 8.91 9.27
C ALA A 146 -7.81 8.76 7.96
N LYS A 147 -8.72 9.69 7.67
CA LYS A 147 -9.47 9.66 6.41
C LYS A 147 -8.62 10.02 5.21
N LEU A 148 -7.69 10.95 5.36
CA LEU A 148 -6.70 11.25 4.34
C LEU A 148 -5.86 10.00 4.05
N ALA A 149 -5.32 9.33 5.07
CA ALA A 149 -4.55 8.10 4.93
C ALA A 149 -5.35 7.00 4.23
N TYR A 150 -6.63 6.82 4.59
CA TYR A 150 -7.51 5.86 3.91
C TYR A 150 -7.70 6.16 2.42
N ILE A 151 -7.95 7.43 2.04
CA ILE A 151 -8.13 7.79 0.62
C ILE A 151 -6.83 7.53 -0.16
N ILE A 152 -5.68 7.85 0.42
CA ILE A 152 -4.36 7.60 -0.18
C ILE A 152 -4.18 6.10 -0.40
N ASP A 153 -4.27 5.30 0.64
CA ASP A 153 -4.03 3.85 0.60
C ASP A 153 -4.99 3.15 -0.37
N ALA A 154 -6.28 3.47 -0.29
CA ALA A 154 -7.32 2.93 -1.17
C ALA A 154 -7.22 3.42 -2.64
N THR A 155 -6.36 4.39 -2.95
CA THR A 155 -6.06 4.85 -4.32
C THR A 155 -4.59 4.67 -4.71
N ALA A 156 -3.79 3.96 -3.91
CA ALA A 156 -2.43 3.57 -4.23
C ALA A 156 -2.40 2.15 -4.84
N ALA A 157 -2.25 1.11 -4.03
CA ALA A 157 -2.21 -0.27 -4.51
C ALA A 157 -3.43 -0.67 -5.37
N PRO A 158 -4.70 -0.31 -5.04
CA PRO A 158 -5.84 -0.62 -5.90
C PRO A 158 -5.79 0.02 -7.29
N ILE A 159 -5.21 1.19 -7.43
CA ILE A 159 -5.02 1.83 -8.75
C ILE A 159 -3.86 1.17 -9.49
N CYS A 160 -2.71 0.95 -8.82
CA CYS A 160 -1.52 0.39 -9.44
C CYS A 160 -1.76 -1.03 -9.99
N ILE A 161 -2.55 -1.87 -9.28
CA ILE A 161 -2.85 -3.25 -9.71
C ILE A 161 -3.79 -3.33 -10.91
N ILE A 162 -4.53 -2.29 -11.23
CA ILE A 162 -5.39 -2.21 -12.42
C ILE A 162 -4.82 -1.29 -13.50
N ALA A 163 -3.70 -0.64 -13.25
CA ALA A 163 -3.03 0.20 -14.24
C ALA A 163 -2.14 -0.66 -15.15
N PRO A 164 -2.39 -0.67 -16.46
CA PRO A 164 -1.64 -1.54 -17.39
C PRO A 164 -0.17 -1.15 -17.53
N ILE A 165 0.21 0.06 -17.11
CA ILE A 165 1.58 0.57 -17.15
C ILE A 165 1.95 1.00 -15.72
N SER A 166 2.32 0.02 -14.89
CA SER A 166 2.72 0.24 -13.49
C SER A 166 3.82 -0.73 -13.09
N SER A 167 4.49 -0.47 -11.98
CA SER A 167 5.43 -1.42 -11.37
C SER A 167 4.73 -2.75 -11.03
N TRP A 168 3.44 -2.72 -10.72
CA TRP A 168 2.63 -3.91 -10.43
C TRP A 168 2.34 -4.76 -11.68
N ALA A 169 2.00 -4.13 -12.81
CA ALA A 169 1.82 -4.83 -14.08
C ALA A 169 3.09 -5.61 -14.46
N ALA A 170 4.24 -5.01 -14.21
CA ALA A 170 5.55 -5.62 -14.41
C ALA A 170 5.78 -6.84 -13.52
N ALA A 171 5.56 -6.67 -12.21
CA ALA A 171 5.76 -7.73 -11.23
C ALA A 171 4.81 -8.91 -11.49
N VAL A 172 3.55 -8.65 -11.78
CA VAL A 172 2.58 -9.70 -12.14
C VAL A 172 2.95 -10.37 -13.44
N GLY A 173 3.29 -9.58 -14.50
CA GLY A 173 3.71 -10.12 -15.80
C GLY A 173 4.90 -11.06 -15.69
N SER A 174 5.92 -10.71 -14.90
CA SER A 174 7.09 -11.58 -14.68
C SER A 174 6.73 -12.92 -14.02
N ASN A 175 5.78 -12.91 -13.08
CA ASN A 175 5.28 -14.13 -12.45
C ASN A 175 4.43 -14.96 -13.43
N LEU A 176 3.62 -14.32 -14.29
CA LEU A 176 2.83 -15.01 -15.33
C LEU A 176 3.73 -15.68 -16.36
N LYS A 177 4.78 -15.00 -16.80
CA LYS A 177 5.79 -15.56 -17.71
C LYS A 177 6.41 -16.84 -17.17
N ALA A 178 6.69 -16.88 -15.87
CA ALA A 178 7.25 -18.06 -15.22
C ALA A 178 6.31 -19.27 -15.24
N THR A 179 4.99 -19.08 -15.40
CA THR A 179 4.02 -20.18 -15.51
C THR A 179 4.00 -20.82 -16.89
N GLY A 180 4.43 -20.12 -17.94
CA GLY A 180 4.34 -20.58 -19.33
C GLY A 180 2.90 -20.80 -19.84
N ALA A 181 1.89 -20.32 -19.10
CA ALA A 181 0.48 -20.61 -19.36
C ALA A 181 -0.20 -19.66 -20.36
N PHE A 182 0.44 -18.55 -20.68
CA PHE A 182 -0.13 -17.48 -21.53
C PHE A 182 0.81 -17.13 -22.67
N GLU A 183 0.25 -16.86 -23.86
CA GLU A 183 1.02 -16.39 -25.01
C GLU A 183 1.56 -14.96 -24.81
N SER A 184 0.80 -14.13 -24.08
CA SER A 184 1.20 -12.77 -23.72
C SER A 184 0.88 -12.51 -22.24
N ASP A 185 1.91 -12.32 -21.43
CA ASP A 185 1.80 -12.03 -20.01
C ASP A 185 1.10 -10.69 -19.78
N PHE A 186 1.37 -9.71 -20.63
CA PHE A 186 0.73 -8.40 -20.57
C PHE A 186 -0.77 -8.48 -20.89
N ALA A 187 -1.16 -9.22 -21.95
CA ALA A 187 -2.56 -9.40 -22.30
C ALA A 187 -3.31 -10.16 -21.19
N ALA A 188 -2.69 -11.18 -20.60
CA ALA A 188 -3.25 -11.91 -19.47
C ALA A 188 -3.46 -11.00 -18.26
N PHE A 189 -2.47 -10.16 -17.92
CA PHE A 189 -2.62 -9.16 -16.85
C PHE A 189 -3.78 -8.20 -17.16
N VAL A 190 -3.84 -7.59 -18.33
CA VAL A 190 -4.92 -6.67 -18.72
C VAL A 190 -6.29 -7.35 -18.64
N ALA A 191 -6.39 -8.62 -19.01
CA ALA A 191 -7.62 -9.39 -18.93
C ALA A 191 -8.11 -9.63 -17.48
N THR A 192 -7.21 -9.55 -16.48
CA THR A 192 -7.63 -9.66 -15.07
C THR A 192 -8.28 -8.39 -14.53
N ILE A 193 -8.02 -7.22 -15.14
CA ILE A 193 -8.45 -5.91 -14.62
C ILE A 193 -9.97 -5.85 -14.35
N PRO A 194 -10.86 -6.25 -15.28
CA PRO A 194 -12.30 -6.20 -15.03
C PRO A 194 -12.76 -7.12 -13.89
N TYR A 195 -12.01 -8.18 -13.63
CA TYR A 195 -12.30 -9.16 -12.56
C TYR A 195 -11.65 -8.78 -11.23
N ASN A 196 -10.83 -7.73 -11.16
CA ASN A 196 -10.23 -7.28 -9.90
C ASN A 196 -11.26 -6.52 -9.04
N PHE A 197 -12.22 -7.30 -8.49
CA PHE A 197 -13.35 -6.74 -7.76
C PHE A 197 -12.93 -5.93 -6.54
N TYR A 198 -11.88 -6.34 -5.82
CA TYR A 198 -11.44 -5.59 -4.66
C TYR A 198 -10.90 -4.20 -5.03
N ALA A 199 -10.06 -4.10 -6.05
CA ALA A 199 -9.53 -2.82 -6.49
C ALA A 199 -10.66 -1.90 -7.01
N LEU A 200 -11.55 -2.44 -7.85
CA LEU A 200 -12.68 -1.68 -8.40
C LEU A 200 -13.65 -1.21 -7.31
N PHE A 201 -14.00 -2.10 -6.38
CA PHE A 201 -14.91 -1.75 -5.27
C PHE A 201 -14.24 -0.82 -4.25
N SER A 202 -12.92 -0.90 -4.05
CA SER A 202 -12.19 0.07 -3.21
C SER A 202 -12.30 1.48 -3.77
N ILE A 203 -12.11 1.65 -5.08
CA ILE A 203 -12.26 2.95 -5.74
C ILE A 203 -13.71 3.45 -5.64
N ILE A 204 -14.69 2.57 -5.89
CA ILE A 204 -16.11 2.92 -5.75
C ILE A 204 -16.42 3.29 -4.30
N MET A 205 -15.89 2.58 -3.31
CA MET A 205 -16.06 2.91 -1.89
C MET A 205 -15.51 4.29 -1.56
N VAL A 206 -14.30 4.63 -2.03
CA VAL A 206 -13.72 5.98 -1.87
C VAL A 206 -14.67 7.04 -2.45
N VAL A 207 -15.16 6.85 -3.66
CA VAL A 207 -16.10 7.77 -4.30
C VAL A 207 -17.40 7.89 -3.48
N MET A 208 -17.98 6.77 -3.04
CA MET A 208 -19.20 6.76 -2.23
C MET A 208 -19.02 7.50 -0.89
N VAL A 209 -17.90 7.28 -0.22
CA VAL A 209 -17.57 7.93 1.06
C VAL A 209 -17.34 9.43 0.87
N CYS A 210 -16.60 9.81 -0.18
CA CYS A 210 -16.33 11.22 -0.49
C CYS A 210 -17.60 12.00 -0.87
N LEU A 211 -18.45 11.44 -1.73
CA LEU A 211 -19.70 12.06 -2.17
C LEU A 211 -20.77 12.03 -1.07
N GLY A 212 -20.90 10.89 -0.38
CA GLY A 212 -21.90 10.68 0.64
C GLY A 212 -21.69 11.49 1.91
N ASN A 213 -20.46 11.95 2.15
CA ASN A 213 -20.02 12.54 3.41
C ASN A 213 -20.50 11.72 4.61
N PHE A 214 -20.33 10.40 4.50
CA PHE A 214 -20.83 9.42 5.42
C PHE A 214 -19.70 8.49 5.86
N ASP A 215 -19.50 8.40 7.15
CA ASP A 215 -18.48 7.56 7.78
C ASP A 215 -19.10 6.63 8.81
N PHE A 216 -18.49 5.49 9.04
CA PHE A 216 -18.93 4.50 10.01
C PHE A 216 -17.75 3.94 10.83
N GLY A 217 -18.07 3.29 11.93
CA GLY A 217 -17.08 2.69 12.81
C GLY A 217 -16.06 3.68 13.39
N PRO A 218 -14.80 3.27 13.55
CA PRO A 218 -13.73 4.14 14.08
C PRO A 218 -13.48 5.40 13.25
N MET A 219 -13.60 5.33 11.92
CA MET A 219 -13.43 6.48 11.03
C MET A 219 -14.42 7.60 11.36
N ARG A 220 -15.68 7.26 11.67
CA ARG A 220 -16.67 8.27 12.08
C ARG A 220 -16.23 9.01 13.34
N LYS A 221 -15.64 8.31 14.31
CA LYS A 221 -15.12 8.95 15.54
C LYS A 221 -13.97 9.89 15.22
N ALA A 222 -13.05 9.49 14.34
CA ALA A 222 -11.94 10.31 13.89
C ALA A 222 -12.45 11.59 13.17
N GLU A 223 -13.43 11.46 12.28
CA GLU A 223 -14.04 12.60 11.57
C GLU A 223 -14.79 13.57 12.53
N LEU A 224 -15.47 13.06 13.54
CA LEU A 224 -16.12 13.90 14.55
C LEU A 224 -15.09 14.70 15.39
N ARG A 225 -13.98 14.08 15.80
CA ARG A 225 -12.87 14.78 16.47
C ARG A 225 -12.25 15.84 15.56
N ALA A 226 -12.06 15.52 14.27
CA ALA A 226 -11.50 16.45 13.30
C ALA A 226 -12.38 17.70 13.12
N GLN A 227 -13.71 17.58 13.19
CA GLN A 227 -14.62 18.72 13.15
C GLN A 227 -14.43 19.67 14.35
N GLN A 228 -14.02 19.12 15.51
CA GLN A 228 -13.69 19.87 16.73
C GLN A 228 -12.28 20.48 16.69
N GLY A 229 -11.48 20.13 15.67
CA GLY A 229 -10.11 20.64 15.47
C GLY A 229 -9.02 19.63 15.80
N GLU A 230 -9.37 18.44 16.30
CA GLU A 230 -8.42 17.35 16.59
C GLU A 230 -8.25 16.47 15.33
N LEU A 231 -7.32 16.82 14.47
CA LEU A 231 -7.12 16.17 13.17
C LEU A 231 -6.50 14.76 13.28
N GLY A 232 -5.99 14.35 14.45
CA GLY A 232 -5.29 13.08 14.65
C GLY A 232 -3.83 13.15 14.24
N ASN A 233 -3.12 14.23 14.58
CA ASN A 233 -1.70 14.43 14.28
C ASN A 233 -0.81 13.53 15.14
N VAL A 234 0.26 13.00 14.55
CA VAL A 234 1.26 12.18 15.26
C VAL A 234 2.18 13.04 16.10
N ASP A 235 2.47 14.30 15.68
CA ASP A 235 3.35 15.21 16.43
C ASP A 235 2.97 16.68 16.19
N ALA A 236 2.72 17.38 17.27
CA ALA A 236 2.57 18.83 17.28
C ALA A 236 3.91 19.57 16.97
N GLU A 237 5.06 18.93 17.17
CA GLU A 237 6.38 19.53 16.98
C GLU A 237 6.78 19.76 15.51
N GLN A 238 6.18 19.04 14.55
CA GLN A 238 6.47 19.26 13.13
C GLN A 238 5.73 20.48 12.53
N ALA A 239 4.79 21.07 13.24
CA ALA A 239 3.93 22.14 12.71
C ALA A 239 4.57 23.55 12.72
N GLU A 240 5.66 23.79 13.44
CA GLU A 240 6.21 25.13 13.70
C GLU A 240 7.59 25.41 13.09
N LEU A 241 8.04 24.66 12.12
CA LEU A 241 9.19 25.10 11.32
C LEU A 241 8.76 26.35 10.53
N GLY A 242 9.22 27.52 10.99
CA GLY A 242 8.86 28.83 10.41
C GLY A 242 8.95 28.84 8.88
N THR A 243 7.79 28.86 8.23
CA THR A 243 7.68 28.82 6.77
C THR A 243 7.96 30.17 6.15
N SER A 244 8.72 30.22 5.06
CA SER A 244 8.96 31.44 4.30
C SER A 244 7.64 32.06 3.83
N ALA A 245 7.46 33.35 4.08
CA ALA A 245 6.29 34.10 3.58
C ALA A 245 6.37 34.35 2.05
N LYS A 246 7.54 34.17 1.44
CA LYS A 246 7.82 34.44 0.03
C LYS A 246 7.57 33.24 -0.89
N GLY A 247 7.20 32.08 -0.35
CA GLY A 247 6.92 30.88 -1.13
C GLY A 247 5.77 31.07 -2.11
N SER A 248 5.87 30.46 -3.28
CA SER A 248 4.90 30.50 -4.37
C SER A 248 4.46 29.08 -4.74
N LEU A 249 3.39 28.97 -5.54
CA LEU A 249 2.87 27.69 -6.00
C LEU A 249 3.91 26.86 -6.75
N ILE A 250 4.80 27.51 -7.50
CA ILE A 250 5.85 26.86 -8.28
C ILE A 250 6.88 26.16 -7.36
N ASP A 251 7.04 26.65 -6.13
CA ASP A 251 7.97 26.08 -5.15
C ASP A 251 7.51 24.73 -4.58
N MET A 252 6.27 24.36 -4.87
CA MET A 252 5.73 23.04 -4.62
C MET A 252 5.58 22.23 -5.91
N LEU A 253 4.97 22.82 -6.94
CA LEU A 253 4.64 22.07 -8.17
C LEU A 253 5.89 21.67 -8.96
N LEU A 254 6.93 22.50 -9.01
CA LEU A 254 8.12 22.20 -9.81
C LEU A 254 8.96 21.07 -9.19
N PRO A 255 9.29 21.05 -7.87
CA PRO A 255 9.97 19.91 -7.28
C PRO A 255 9.19 18.59 -7.38
N ILE A 256 7.87 18.62 -7.14
CA ILE A 256 7.01 17.42 -7.26
C ILE A 256 6.89 17.00 -8.72
N GLY A 257 6.67 17.93 -9.63
CA GLY A 257 6.64 17.66 -11.07
C GLY A 257 7.98 17.09 -11.58
N SER A 258 9.12 17.61 -11.07
CA SER A 258 10.42 17.05 -11.38
C SER A 258 10.62 15.64 -10.81
N LEU A 259 10.08 15.35 -9.62
CA LEU A 259 10.08 14.00 -9.05
C LEU A 259 9.35 13.01 -9.97
N ILE A 260 8.13 13.37 -10.43
CA ILE A 260 7.36 12.56 -11.38
C ILE A 260 8.11 12.38 -12.70
N PHE A 261 8.64 13.47 -13.26
CA PHE A 261 9.39 13.44 -14.51
C PHE A 261 10.62 12.52 -14.41
N PHE A 262 11.44 12.70 -13.37
CA PHE A 262 12.62 11.86 -13.17
C PHE A 262 12.24 10.41 -12.85
N ALA A 263 11.11 10.15 -12.15
CA ALA A 263 10.64 8.79 -11.91
C ALA A 263 10.29 8.08 -13.23
N VAL A 264 9.54 8.74 -14.11
CA VAL A 264 9.20 8.18 -15.43
C VAL A 264 10.46 7.91 -16.25
N VAL A 265 11.37 8.88 -16.34
CA VAL A 265 12.64 8.72 -17.08
C VAL A 265 13.50 7.60 -16.48
N ALA A 266 13.61 7.54 -15.16
CA ALA A 266 14.40 6.52 -14.47
C ALA A 266 13.79 5.11 -14.61
N LEU A 267 12.44 4.99 -14.59
CA LEU A 267 11.76 3.71 -14.85
C LEU A 267 12.02 3.24 -16.28
N LEU A 268 11.88 4.11 -17.27
CA LEU A 268 12.19 3.78 -18.65
C LEU A 268 13.66 3.40 -18.85
N TYR A 269 14.58 4.14 -18.22
CA TYR A 269 16.01 3.87 -18.30
C TYR A 269 16.36 2.53 -17.65
N SER A 270 15.92 2.29 -16.42
CA SER A 270 16.19 1.03 -15.71
C SER A 270 15.51 -0.17 -16.34
N GLY A 271 14.42 0.06 -17.07
CA GLY A 271 13.69 -0.95 -17.82
C GLY A 271 14.26 -1.28 -19.21
N GLY A 272 15.30 -0.55 -19.64
CA GLY A 272 16.01 -0.83 -20.90
C GLY A 272 15.42 -0.17 -22.14
N TYR A 273 14.58 0.87 -21.99
CA TYR A 273 13.96 1.58 -23.15
C TYR A 273 14.99 2.10 -24.17
N TRP A 274 16.12 2.59 -23.67
CA TRP A 274 17.26 3.05 -24.49
C TRP A 274 18.42 2.04 -24.48
N GLY A 275 18.19 0.82 -24.03
CA GLY A 275 19.18 -0.24 -23.97
C GLY A 275 19.44 -0.90 -25.32
N SER A 276 20.28 -1.93 -25.31
CA SER A 276 20.66 -2.68 -26.54
C SER A 276 19.64 -3.73 -26.97
N ASP A 277 18.72 -4.13 -26.07
CA ASP A 277 17.72 -5.16 -26.35
C ASP A 277 16.43 -4.55 -26.92
N PRO A 278 16.10 -4.81 -28.20
CA PRO A 278 14.89 -4.30 -28.84
C PRO A 278 13.58 -4.72 -28.17
N ALA A 279 13.58 -5.80 -27.40
CA ALA A 279 12.39 -6.28 -26.69
C ALA A 279 11.82 -5.24 -25.71
N TYR A 280 12.67 -4.33 -25.19
CA TYR A 280 12.29 -3.30 -24.21
C TYR A 280 12.12 -1.90 -24.80
N HIS A 281 12.16 -1.73 -26.12
CA HIS A 281 12.01 -0.43 -26.78
C HIS A 281 10.56 0.08 -26.87
N THR A 282 9.61 -0.58 -26.21
CA THR A 282 8.24 -0.06 -26.03
C THR A 282 8.02 0.42 -24.59
N LEU A 283 7.16 1.42 -24.41
CA LEU A 283 6.85 1.93 -23.06
C LEU A 283 6.39 0.81 -22.13
N ALA A 284 5.46 -0.03 -22.59
CA ALA A 284 4.93 -1.13 -21.79
C ALA A 284 6.02 -2.14 -21.37
N ALA A 285 6.87 -2.56 -22.32
CA ALA A 285 7.93 -3.51 -22.04
C ALA A 285 9.01 -2.92 -21.10
N ALA A 286 9.39 -1.65 -21.31
CA ALA A 286 10.36 -0.98 -20.46
C ALA A 286 9.83 -0.78 -19.04
N PHE A 287 8.59 -0.31 -18.87
CA PHE A 287 7.97 -0.27 -17.54
C PHE A 287 7.89 -1.68 -16.94
N GLY A 288 7.57 -2.68 -17.75
CA GLY A 288 7.54 -4.09 -17.37
C GLY A 288 8.84 -4.62 -16.78
N ASN A 289 9.97 -4.21 -17.31
CA ASN A 289 11.30 -4.66 -16.90
C ASN A 289 11.98 -3.71 -15.90
N SER A 290 11.32 -2.62 -15.48
CA SER A 290 11.93 -1.57 -14.67
C SER A 290 12.19 -2.01 -13.22
N SER A 291 13.23 -1.42 -12.61
CA SER A 291 13.48 -1.52 -11.18
C SER A 291 12.91 -0.28 -10.47
N ALA A 292 11.67 -0.37 -9.96
CA ALA A 292 10.99 0.75 -9.34
C ALA A 292 11.78 1.35 -8.16
N SER A 293 12.29 0.53 -7.25
CA SER A 293 13.04 1.01 -6.09
C SER A 293 14.27 1.84 -6.46
N LYS A 294 15.06 1.39 -7.47
CA LYS A 294 16.21 2.14 -7.98
C LYS A 294 15.80 3.44 -8.67
N ALA A 295 14.76 3.37 -9.50
CA ALA A 295 14.25 4.53 -10.23
C ALA A 295 13.78 5.64 -9.29
N LEU A 296 13.13 5.27 -8.18
CA LEU A 296 12.65 6.22 -7.16
C LEU A 296 13.79 6.93 -6.42
N VAL A 297 14.92 6.25 -6.14
CA VAL A 297 16.11 6.90 -5.58
C VAL A 297 16.65 7.98 -6.52
N TRP A 298 16.79 7.65 -7.81
CA TRP A 298 17.30 8.62 -8.79
C TRP A 298 16.34 9.80 -8.96
N ALA A 299 15.05 9.52 -8.97
CA ALA A 299 14.01 10.54 -9.06
C ALA A 299 14.01 11.49 -7.86
N SER A 300 14.10 10.97 -6.64
CA SER A 300 14.13 11.78 -5.44
C SER A 300 15.40 12.63 -5.33
N PHE A 301 16.55 12.07 -5.72
CA PHE A 301 17.81 12.82 -5.81
C PHE A 301 17.72 13.95 -6.85
N GLY A 302 17.17 13.68 -8.02
CA GLY A 302 16.93 14.70 -9.05
C GLY A 302 15.99 15.80 -8.57
N ALA A 303 14.88 15.43 -7.91
CA ALA A 303 13.92 16.39 -7.39
C ALA A 303 14.49 17.29 -6.28
N ILE A 304 15.29 16.72 -5.36
CA ILE A 304 15.96 17.51 -4.31
C ILE A 304 16.98 18.47 -4.91
N THR A 305 17.66 18.06 -5.97
CA THR A 305 18.59 18.91 -6.72
C THR A 305 17.85 20.08 -7.37
N VAL A 306 16.71 19.83 -8.00
CA VAL A 306 15.85 20.90 -8.54
C VAL A 306 15.36 21.82 -7.43
N ALA A 307 14.92 21.30 -6.30
CA ALA A 307 14.51 22.09 -5.13
C ALA A 307 15.65 22.98 -4.61
N PHE A 308 16.87 22.44 -4.54
CA PHE A 308 18.05 23.20 -4.14
C PHE A 308 18.28 24.42 -5.05
N PHE A 309 18.33 24.21 -6.37
CA PHE A 309 18.53 25.30 -7.33
C PHE A 309 17.36 26.27 -7.42
N LEU A 310 16.16 25.81 -7.05
CA LEU A 310 14.98 26.66 -7.01
C LEU A 310 14.93 27.54 -5.75
N PHE A 311 15.34 27.02 -4.59
CA PHE A 311 15.13 27.70 -3.31
C PHE A 311 16.32 28.53 -2.87
N VAL A 312 17.54 28.00 -2.99
CA VAL A 312 18.75 28.64 -2.47
C VAL A 312 19.15 29.89 -3.31
N PRO A 313 19.26 29.81 -4.65
CA PRO A 313 19.61 30.98 -5.43
C PRO A 313 18.56 32.10 -5.41
N ARG A 314 17.27 31.75 -5.22
CA ARG A 314 16.18 32.73 -5.07
C ARG A 314 16.08 33.35 -3.67
N GLY A 315 16.96 32.95 -2.76
CA GLY A 315 16.96 33.47 -1.39
C GLY A 315 15.75 33.11 -0.56
N LEU A 316 15.02 32.03 -0.91
CA LEU A 316 13.93 31.51 -0.08
C LEU A 316 14.48 30.89 1.20
N MET A 317 15.67 30.32 1.13
CA MET A 317 16.43 29.80 2.27
C MET A 317 17.93 29.82 1.98
N SER A 318 18.76 29.89 3.04
CA SER A 318 20.20 29.73 2.91
C SER A 318 20.57 28.25 2.67
N LEU A 319 21.82 28.01 2.18
CA LEU A 319 22.34 26.63 2.05
C LEU A 319 22.26 25.88 3.39
N LYS A 320 22.66 26.52 4.49
CA LYS A 320 22.62 25.93 5.83
C LYS A 320 21.16 25.56 6.19
N SER A 321 20.23 26.50 6.00
CA SER A 321 18.82 26.23 6.29
C SER A 321 18.24 25.13 5.41
N PHE A 322 18.68 25.01 4.15
CA PHE A 322 18.27 23.92 3.26
C PHE A 322 18.74 22.55 3.80
N MET A 323 20.02 22.47 4.19
CA MET A 323 20.59 21.22 4.74
C MET A 323 19.99 20.84 6.10
N ASP A 324 19.75 21.83 6.97
CA ASP A 324 19.08 21.61 8.26
C ASP A 324 17.67 21.07 8.05
N CYS A 325 16.90 21.66 7.13
CA CYS A 325 15.55 21.18 6.78
C CYS A 325 15.57 19.80 6.14
N ALA A 326 16.52 19.52 5.26
CA ALA A 326 16.69 18.19 4.68
C ALA A 326 16.96 17.16 5.79
N GLY A 327 17.85 17.48 6.74
CA GLY A 327 18.16 16.63 7.89
C GLY A 327 16.93 16.35 8.78
N GLU A 328 16.11 17.37 9.06
CA GLU A 328 14.88 17.18 9.81
C GLU A 328 13.86 16.30 9.05
N GLY A 329 13.73 16.51 7.74
CA GLY A 329 12.90 15.65 6.89
C GLY A 329 13.36 14.19 6.87
N MET A 330 14.68 13.95 6.82
CA MET A 330 15.26 12.60 6.93
C MET A 330 14.92 11.94 8.27
N LYS A 331 15.07 12.69 9.38
CA LYS A 331 14.71 12.19 10.73
C LYS A 331 13.24 11.84 10.84
N ALA A 332 12.35 12.61 10.21
CA ALA A 332 10.91 12.36 10.23
C ALA A 332 10.53 11.02 9.56
N MET A 333 11.36 10.50 8.66
CA MET A 333 11.14 9.19 8.01
C MET A 333 11.71 8.01 8.81
N MET A 334 12.47 8.23 9.86
CA MET A 334 13.11 7.15 10.62
C MET A 334 12.12 6.13 11.22
N PRO A 335 10.98 6.52 11.82
CA PRO A 335 10.02 5.54 12.32
C PRO A 335 9.46 4.65 11.20
N ALA A 336 9.06 5.24 10.07
CA ALA A 336 8.56 4.51 8.92
C ALA A 336 9.62 3.54 8.36
N ASN A 337 10.84 4.01 8.17
CA ASN A 337 11.97 3.18 7.72
C ASN A 337 12.24 2.03 8.68
N THR A 338 12.18 2.26 10.01
CA THR A 338 12.38 1.20 11.01
C THR A 338 11.29 0.13 10.89
N ILE A 339 10.02 0.54 10.76
CA ILE A 339 8.91 -0.40 10.61
C ILE A 339 9.04 -1.18 9.29
N LEU A 340 9.43 -0.54 8.19
CA LEU A 340 9.69 -1.22 6.90
C LEU A 340 10.77 -2.29 7.03
N VAL A 341 11.90 -1.97 7.67
CA VAL A 341 13.00 -2.93 7.90
C VAL A 341 12.51 -4.14 8.68
N LEU A 342 11.74 -3.93 9.75
CA LEU A 342 11.20 -5.02 10.56
C LEU A 342 10.11 -5.81 9.80
N ALA A 343 9.27 -5.15 9.00
CA ALA A 343 8.26 -5.79 8.18
C ALA A 343 8.87 -6.72 7.11
N TRP A 344 9.91 -6.27 6.43
CA TRP A 344 10.65 -7.14 5.50
C TRP A 344 11.36 -8.29 6.21
N THR A 345 11.85 -8.05 7.42
CA THR A 345 12.52 -9.10 8.22
C THR A 345 11.54 -10.20 8.62
N ILE A 346 10.36 -9.84 9.17
CA ILE A 346 9.36 -10.85 9.54
C ILE A 346 8.82 -11.59 8.32
N SER A 347 8.63 -10.90 7.19
CA SER A 347 8.26 -11.50 5.92
C SER A 347 9.31 -12.52 5.46
N GLY A 348 10.61 -12.17 5.55
CA GLY A 348 11.71 -13.07 5.25
C GLY A 348 11.75 -14.30 6.16
N VAL A 349 11.56 -14.11 7.47
CA VAL A 349 11.49 -15.23 8.43
C VAL A 349 10.33 -16.17 8.10
N CYS A 350 9.13 -15.64 7.87
CA CYS A 350 7.96 -16.46 7.56
C CYS A 350 8.10 -17.20 6.22
N ARG A 351 8.54 -16.50 5.18
CA ARG A 351 8.60 -17.04 3.82
C ARG A 351 9.78 -17.97 3.61
N ASP A 352 10.98 -17.51 3.95
CA ASP A 352 12.21 -18.19 3.55
C ASP A 352 12.71 -19.18 4.59
N LEU A 353 12.45 -18.93 5.88
CA LEU A 353 12.90 -19.83 6.96
C LEU A 353 11.82 -20.82 7.39
N LEU A 354 10.57 -20.36 7.60
CA LEU A 354 9.49 -21.17 8.15
C LEU A 354 8.55 -21.77 7.08
N GLN A 355 8.77 -21.47 5.80
CA GLN A 355 8.01 -22.01 4.67
C GLN A 355 6.47 -21.80 4.80
N THR A 356 6.02 -20.64 5.34
CA THR A 356 4.60 -20.29 5.43
C THR A 356 3.84 -20.52 4.12
N PRO A 357 4.39 -20.17 2.93
CA PRO A 357 3.71 -20.42 1.66
C PRO A 357 3.48 -21.90 1.38
N LEU A 358 4.39 -22.78 1.80
CA LEU A 358 4.24 -24.24 1.63
C LEU A 358 3.07 -24.75 2.45
N PHE A 359 2.96 -24.33 3.71
CA PHE A 359 1.83 -24.67 4.56
C PHE A 359 0.49 -24.24 3.96
N VAL A 360 0.39 -23.00 3.48
CA VAL A 360 -0.84 -22.48 2.84
C VAL A 360 -1.16 -23.27 1.56
N LYS A 361 -0.15 -23.62 0.76
CA LYS A 361 -0.31 -24.45 -0.45
C LYS A 361 -0.91 -25.83 -0.12
N THR A 362 -0.38 -26.51 0.88
CA THR A 362 -0.88 -27.85 1.30
C THR A 362 -2.30 -27.75 1.82
N MET A 363 -2.63 -26.75 2.63
CA MET A 363 -3.96 -26.51 3.14
C MET A 363 -5.02 -26.31 2.02
N VAL A 364 -4.64 -25.64 0.93
CA VAL A 364 -5.52 -25.44 -0.23
C VAL A 364 -5.65 -26.72 -1.06
N ALA A 365 -4.54 -27.45 -1.28
CA ALA A 365 -4.53 -28.67 -2.10
C ALA A 365 -5.32 -29.82 -1.48
N ASP A 366 -5.27 -29.97 -0.15
CA ASP A 366 -5.93 -31.07 0.59
C ASP A 366 -7.44 -30.84 0.82
N GLY A 367 -7.94 -29.64 0.52
CA GLY A 367 -9.29 -29.19 0.91
C GLY A 367 -10.48 -29.74 0.12
N GLY A 368 -10.31 -30.51 -0.99
CA GLY A 368 -11.42 -31.10 -1.78
C GLY A 368 -12.46 -30.09 -2.30
N ILE A 369 -12.02 -29.01 -2.90
CA ILE A 369 -12.79 -27.78 -3.15
C ILE A 369 -13.65 -27.90 -4.42
N SER A 370 -14.92 -27.50 -4.35
CA SER A 370 -15.79 -27.32 -5.52
C SER A 370 -15.23 -26.22 -6.45
N GLY A 371 -15.10 -26.52 -7.76
CA GLY A 371 -14.56 -25.59 -8.76
C GLY A 371 -15.25 -24.21 -8.75
N GLY A 372 -16.56 -24.17 -8.54
CA GLY A 372 -17.31 -22.91 -8.49
C GLY A 372 -17.00 -22.01 -7.29
N LEU A 373 -16.41 -22.53 -6.21
CA LEU A 373 -15.98 -21.73 -5.05
C LEU A 373 -14.49 -21.35 -5.12
N LEU A 374 -13.75 -21.93 -6.06
CA LEU A 374 -12.30 -21.76 -6.16
C LEU A 374 -11.84 -20.28 -6.18
N PRO A 375 -12.44 -19.37 -6.97
CA PRO A 375 -12.00 -17.95 -6.97
C PRO A 375 -12.19 -17.28 -5.60
N ALA A 376 -13.30 -17.56 -4.91
CA ALA A 376 -13.56 -16.96 -3.60
C ALA A 376 -12.60 -17.47 -2.53
N ILE A 377 -12.27 -18.76 -2.56
CA ILE A 377 -11.31 -19.37 -1.63
C ILE A 377 -9.92 -18.80 -1.89
N ILE A 378 -9.50 -18.71 -3.15
CA ILE A 378 -8.22 -18.09 -3.52
C ILE A 378 -8.15 -16.65 -3.02
N PHE A 379 -9.23 -15.86 -3.19
CA PHE A 379 -9.29 -14.49 -2.69
C PHE A 379 -9.06 -14.42 -1.17
N VAL A 380 -9.74 -15.27 -0.40
CA VAL A 380 -9.61 -15.29 1.06
C VAL A 380 -8.21 -15.76 1.49
N VAL A 381 -7.69 -16.81 0.85
CA VAL A 381 -6.34 -17.34 1.13
C VAL A 381 -5.27 -16.30 0.80
N ALA A 382 -5.37 -15.64 -0.35
CA ALA A 382 -4.45 -14.57 -0.73
C ALA A 382 -4.54 -13.40 0.25
N GLY A 383 -5.75 -13.02 0.67
CA GLY A 383 -5.97 -11.99 1.68
C GLY A 383 -5.34 -12.33 3.02
N PHE A 384 -5.53 -13.56 3.49
CA PHE A 384 -4.92 -14.02 4.74
C PHE A 384 -3.39 -14.07 4.66
N LEU A 385 -2.84 -14.59 3.56
CA LEU A 385 -1.39 -14.67 3.36
C LEU A 385 -0.76 -13.26 3.29
N SER A 386 -1.36 -12.35 2.54
CA SER A 386 -0.89 -10.97 2.41
C SER A 386 -1.00 -10.20 3.74
N PHE A 387 -2.10 -10.38 4.47
CA PHE A 387 -2.27 -9.83 5.80
C PHE A 387 -1.18 -10.29 6.78
N SER A 388 -0.84 -11.59 6.71
CA SER A 388 0.16 -12.21 7.60
C SER A 388 1.60 -11.85 7.24
N THR A 389 1.88 -11.59 5.97
CA THR A 389 3.23 -11.27 5.48
C THR A 389 3.48 -9.78 5.32
N GLY A 390 2.43 -8.96 5.31
CA GLY A 390 2.51 -7.51 5.09
C GLY A 390 2.97 -7.14 3.69
N THR A 391 2.77 -8.02 2.69
CA THR A 391 3.17 -7.72 1.32
C THR A 391 2.26 -8.38 0.28
N ALA A 392 1.66 -7.55 -0.57
CA ALA A 392 0.92 -8.04 -1.72
C ALA A 392 1.85 -8.68 -2.77
N TRP A 393 3.01 -8.09 -3.02
CA TRP A 393 3.99 -8.57 -4.00
C TRP A 393 4.51 -9.98 -3.67
N GLY A 394 4.87 -10.22 -2.41
CA GLY A 394 5.28 -11.55 -1.94
C GLY A 394 4.15 -12.56 -2.11
N THR A 395 2.92 -12.15 -1.83
CA THR A 395 1.74 -13.02 -1.88
C THR A 395 1.41 -13.46 -3.31
N PHE A 396 1.24 -12.52 -4.25
CA PHE A 396 0.94 -12.93 -5.62
C PHE A 396 2.12 -13.62 -6.30
N GLY A 397 3.36 -13.25 -5.96
CA GLY A 397 4.57 -13.92 -6.45
C GLY A 397 4.61 -15.40 -6.11
N ILE A 398 4.09 -15.78 -4.95
CA ILE A 398 3.99 -17.17 -4.49
C ILE A 398 2.78 -17.88 -5.09
N LEU A 399 1.62 -17.19 -5.09
CA LEU A 399 0.35 -17.83 -5.43
C LEU A 399 0.12 -17.99 -6.94
N ILE A 400 0.58 -17.07 -7.80
CA ILE A 400 0.37 -17.14 -9.24
C ILE A 400 0.85 -18.48 -9.83
N PRO A 401 2.10 -18.95 -9.56
CA PRO A 401 2.58 -20.23 -10.07
C PRO A 401 1.78 -21.45 -9.58
N ILE A 402 1.02 -21.30 -8.51
CA ILE A 402 0.19 -22.37 -7.93
C ILE A 402 -1.23 -22.30 -8.49
N VAL A 403 -1.82 -21.11 -8.45
CA VAL A 403 -3.22 -20.87 -8.79
C VAL A 403 -3.51 -21.12 -10.26
N VAL A 404 -2.60 -20.69 -11.16
CA VAL A 404 -2.81 -20.83 -12.60
C VAL A 404 -2.95 -22.30 -13.01
N PRO A 405 -2.00 -23.22 -12.70
CA PRO A 405 -2.17 -24.63 -13.01
C PRO A 405 -3.38 -25.30 -12.32
N VAL A 406 -3.67 -24.93 -11.06
CA VAL A 406 -4.83 -25.46 -10.33
C VAL A 406 -6.13 -25.04 -11.01
N ALA A 407 -6.27 -23.78 -11.36
CA ALA A 407 -7.46 -23.28 -12.03
C ALA A 407 -7.63 -23.90 -13.42
N GLN A 408 -6.54 -24.09 -14.19
CA GLN A 408 -6.57 -24.78 -15.48
C GLN A 408 -7.04 -26.22 -15.35
N ALA A 409 -6.63 -26.93 -14.28
CA ALA A 409 -7.00 -28.32 -14.05
C ALA A 409 -8.44 -28.48 -13.59
N VAL A 410 -8.98 -27.51 -12.83
CA VAL A 410 -10.36 -27.55 -12.28
C VAL A 410 -11.37 -27.08 -13.33
N ASP A 411 -11.20 -25.88 -13.87
CA ASP A 411 -12.02 -25.30 -14.95
C ASP A 411 -11.21 -24.19 -15.68
N PRO A 412 -10.82 -24.41 -16.93
CA PRO A 412 -10.07 -23.42 -17.71
C PRO A 412 -10.76 -22.04 -17.82
N ASN A 413 -12.09 -21.96 -17.72
CA ASN A 413 -12.83 -20.70 -17.75
C ASN A 413 -12.61 -19.87 -16.50
N LEU A 414 -12.18 -20.49 -15.39
CA LEU A 414 -11.94 -19.82 -14.12
C LEU A 414 -10.52 -19.25 -13.97
N VAL A 415 -9.60 -19.52 -14.90
CA VAL A 415 -8.19 -19.13 -14.78
C VAL A 415 -8.04 -17.62 -14.57
N LEU A 416 -8.69 -16.80 -15.40
CA LEU A 416 -8.61 -15.34 -15.27
C LEU A 416 -9.25 -14.83 -13.97
N VAL A 417 -10.38 -15.43 -13.56
CA VAL A 417 -11.07 -15.06 -12.32
C VAL A 417 -10.23 -15.45 -11.11
N CYS A 418 -9.65 -16.64 -11.11
CA CYS A 418 -8.74 -17.11 -10.04
C CYS A 418 -7.46 -16.27 -9.96
N LEU A 419 -6.88 -15.94 -11.10
CA LEU A 419 -5.72 -15.03 -11.17
C LEU A 419 -6.08 -13.66 -10.60
N SER A 420 -7.21 -13.10 -11.03
CA SER A 420 -7.69 -11.82 -10.51
C SER A 420 -8.02 -11.88 -9.02
N ALA A 421 -8.62 -12.98 -8.55
CA ALA A 421 -8.88 -13.20 -7.12
C ALA A 421 -7.58 -13.24 -6.29
N THR A 422 -6.51 -13.83 -6.84
CA THR A 422 -5.17 -13.81 -6.23
C THR A 422 -4.67 -12.39 -6.06
N LEU A 423 -4.72 -11.59 -7.12
CA LEU A 423 -4.26 -10.21 -7.12
C LEU A 423 -5.11 -9.34 -6.17
N ALA A 424 -6.42 -9.48 -6.25
CA ALA A 424 -7.38 -8.76 -5.42
C ALA A 424 -7.24 -9.10 -3.93
N GLY A 425 -7.09 -10.38 -3.60
CA GLY A 425 -6.86 -10.86 -2.23
C GLY A 425 -5.53 -10.36 -1.68
N SER A 426 -4.48 -10.34 -2.50
CA SER A 426 -3.19 -9.79 -2.11
C SER A 426 -3.29 -8.32 -1.71
N VAL A 427 -4.01 -7.49 -2.49
CA VAL A 427 -4.26 -6.08 -2.15
C VAL A 427 -5.13 -5.94 -0.91
N PHE A 428 -6.17 -6.77 -0.74
CA PHE A 428 -7.02 -6.75 0.46
C PHE A 428 -6.24 -7.02 1.74
N GLY A 429 -5.43 -8.07 1.75
CA GLY A 429 -4.64 -8.43 2.92
C GLY A 429 -3.61 -7.35 3.27
N ASP A 430 -2.97 -6.79 2.27
CA ASP A 430 -2.04 -5.67 2.39
C ASP A 430 -2.72 -4.45 3.03
N HIS A 431 -3.85 -4.02 2.52
CA HIS A 431 -4.65 -2.92 3.07
C HIS A 431 -5.09 -3.11 4.53
N CYS A 432 -5.26 -4.33 5.00
CA CYS A 432 -5.67 -4.62 6.36
C CYS A 432 -4.49 -4.80 7.32
N SER A 433 -3.29 -5.06 6.79
CA SER A 433 -2.14 -5.45 7.58
C SER A 433 -1.47 -4.26 8.26
N PRO A 434 -1.27 -4.30 9.59
CA PRO A 434 -0.52 -3.26 10.29
C PRO A 434 1.00 -3.34 10.02
N ILE A 435 1.47 -4.37 9.33
CA ILE A 435 2.87 -4.51 8.92
C ILE A 435 3.06 -4.29 7.42
N SER A 436 2.02 -3.81 6.72
CA SER A 436 2.09 -3.47 5.32
C SER A 436 2.89 -2.20 5.10
N ASP A 437 3.76 -2.24 4.10
CA ASP A 437 4.56 -1.09 3.67
C ASP A 437 3.69 0.04 3.11
N THR A 438 2.65 -0.24 2.32
CA THR A 438 1.73 0.79 1.81
C THR A 438 0.91 1.45 2.90
N THR A 439 0.41 0.67 3.87
CA THR A 439 -0.32 1.19 5.04
C THR A 439 0.58 2.07 5.91
N ILE A 440 1.86 1.69 6.09
CA ILE A 440 2.87 2.50 6.79
C ILE A 440 3.12 3.81 6.05
N LEU A 441 3.36 3.74 4.73
CA LEU A 441 3.66 4.92 3.91
C LEU A 441 2.46 5.86 3.78
N SER A 442 1.23 5.34 3.70
CA SER A 442 0.00 6.13 3.67
C SER A 442 -0.22 6.89 4.97
N SER A 443 0.04 6.23 6.11
CA SER A 443 -0.03 6.88 7.43
C SER A 443 1.03 7.96 7.59
N ALA A 444 2.26 7.70 7.17
CA ALA A 444 3.36 8.68 7.20
C ALA A 444 3.09 9.87 6.27
N GLY A 445 2.64 9.64 5.04
CA GLY A 445 2.28 10.68 4.08
C GLY A 445 1.14 11.57 4.59
N ALA A 446 0.12 10.98 5.19
CA ALA A 446 -0.99 11.71 5.79
C ALA A 446 -0.60 12.40 7.11
N GLY A 447 0.49 11.99 7.78
CA GLY A 447 0.83 12.39 9.13
C GLY A 447 -0.21 11.90 10.16
N CYS A 448 -0.67 10.67 9.99
CA CYS A 448 -1.62 9.97 10.85
C CYS A 448 -0.87 8.96 11.73
N ALA A 449 -1.34 8.73 12.95
CA ALA A 449 -0.86 7.61 13.74
C ALA A 449 -1.14 6.29 13.01
N HIS A 450 -0.11 5.45 12.85
CA HIS A 450 -0.20 4.25 12.04
C HIS A 450 -1.34 3.31 12.48
N LEU A 451 -1.44 3.04 13.79
CA LEU A 451 -2.51 2.19 14.32
C LEU A 451 -3.90 2.83 14.21
N GLU A 452 -4.00 4.16 14.23
CA GLU A 452 -5.26 4.85 13.97
C GLU A 452 -5.68 4.66 12.51
N HIS A 453 -4.74 4.77 11.57
CA HIS A 453 -4.98 4.49 10.17
C HIS A 453 -5.48 3.05 9.97
N VAL A 454 -4.73 2.06 10.45
CA VAL A 454 -5.11 0.63 10.34
C VAL A 454 -6.52 0.38 10.91
N SER A 455 -6.78 0.82 12.14
CA SER A 455 -8.06 0.56 12.82
C SER A 455 -9.25 1.26 12.15
N THR A 456 -9.05 2.43 11.56
CA THR A 456 -10.10 3.17 10.86
C THR A 456 -10.36 2.63 9.46
N GLN A 457 -9.33 2.18 8.75
CA GLN A 457 -9.41 1.61 7.40
C GLN A 457 -10.02 0.21 7.38
N MET A 458 -9.70 -0.61 8.37
CA MET A 458 -10.04 -2.03 8.39
C MET A 458 -11.52 -2.32 8.11
N LEU A 459 -12.43 -1.55 8.71
CA LEU A 459 -13.87 -1.77 8.47
C LEU A 459 -14.29 -1.47 7.03
N TYR A 460 -13.68 -0.48 6.38
CA TYR A 460 -13.93 -0.17 4.97
C TYR A 460 -13.40 -1.28 4.08
N ALA A 461 -12.17 -1.71 4.31
CA ALA A 461 -11.55 -2.81 3.59
C ALA A 461 -12.32 -4.13 3.76
N CYS A 462 -12.82 -4.43 4.97
CA CYS A 462 -13.66 -5.62 5.22
C CYS A 462 -15.00 -5.57 4.47
N VAL A 463 -15.66 -4.41 4.37
CA VAL A 463 -16.90 -4.27 3.58
C VAL A 463 -16.61 -4.52 2.11
N VAL A 464 -15.52 -3.97 1.58
CA VAL A 464 -15.09 -4.17 0.20
C VAL A 464 -14.72 -5.65 -0.04
N ALA A 465 -13.99 -6.27 0.90
CA ALA A 465 -13.60 -7.67 0.81
C ALA A 465 -14.80 -8.61 0.83
N ALA A 466 -15.78 -8.38 1.72
CA ALA A 466 -17.01 -9.15 1.76
C ALA A 466 -17.79 -9.02 0.44
N SER A 467 -17.85 -7.82 -0.12
CA SER A 467 -18.46 -7.55 -1.42
C SER A 467 -17.74 -8.28 -2.55
N SER A 468 -16.42 -8.28 -2.53
CA SER A 468 -15.57 -8.98 -3.49
C SER A 468 -15.72 -10.49 -3.38
N THR A 469 -15.80 -11.02 -2.15
CA THR A 469 -16.06 -12.44 -1.90
C THR A 469 -17.40 -12.88 -2.52
N VAL A 470 -18.47 -12.09 -2.30
CA VAL A 470 -19.78 -12.35 -2.94
C VAL A 470 -19.63 -12.35 -4.47
N GLY A 471 -18.92 -11.36 -5.02
CA GLY A 471 -18.65 -11.30 -6.46
C GLY A 471 -17.90 -12.53 -6.98
N TYR A 472 -16.86 -12.99 -6.28
CA TYR A 472 -16.08 -14.17 -6.67
C TYR A 472 -16.86 -15.47 -6.52
N VAL A 473 -17.71 -15.61 -5.49
CA VAL A 473 -18.62 -16.75 -5.37
C VAL A 473 -19.56 -16.82 -6.57
N VAL A 474 -20.22 -15.71 -6.91
CA VAL A 474 -21.16 -15.67 -8.05
C VAL A 474 -20.43 -15.88 -9.37
N SER A 475 -19.28 -15.23 -9.58
CA SER A 475 -18.48 -15.40 -10.80
C SER A 475 -18.01 -16.86 -10.97
N GLY A 476 -17.57 -17.51 -9.89
CA GLY A 476 -17.17 -18.91 -9.91
C GLY A 476 -18.34 -19.85 -10.22
N LEU A 477 -19.49 -19.67 -9.58
CA LEU A 477 -20.70 -20.48 -9.83
C LEU A 477 -21.28 -20.26 -11.23
N THR A 478 -20.97 -19.15 -11.88
CA THR A 478 -21.38 -18.83 -13.27
C THR A 478 -20.26 -19.05 -14.29
N HIS A 479 -19.33 -19.98 -14.00
CA HIS A 479 -18.22 -20.37 -14.89
C HIS A 479 -17.40 -19.18 -15.41
N GLY A 480 -17.03 -18.26 -14.52
CA GLY A 480 -16.18 -17.12 -14.85
C GLY A 480 -16.91 -15.90 -15.42
N SER A 481 -18.23 -15.83 -15.33
CA SER A 481 -18.98 -14.68 -15.85
C SER A 481 -18.68 -13.41 -15.06
N LEU A 482 -18.28 -12.34 -15.77
CA LEU A 482 -17.90 -11.04 -15.19
C LEU A 482 -19.12 -10.30 -14.61
N LEU A 483 -20.15 -10.08 -15.43
CA LEU A 483 -21.27 -9.20 -15.09
C LEU A 483 -22.07 -9.66 -13.85
N PRO A 484 -22.47 -10.95 -13.72
CA PRO A 484 -23.15 -11.41 -12.52
C PRO A 484 -22.28 -11.26 -11.26
N GLY A 485 -20.98 -11.57 -11.36
CA GLY A 485 -20.04 -11.44 -10.26
C GLY A 485 -19.90 -9.99 -9.81
N PHE A 486 -19.59 -9.08 -10.74
CA PHE A 486 -19.45 -7.66 -10.44
C PHE A 486 -20.75 -7.05 -9.89
N ALA A 487 -21.90 -7.33 -10.53
CA ALA A 487 -23.18 -6.77 -10.12
C ALA A 487 -23.59 -7.23 -8.71
N SER A 488 -23.43 -8.54 -8.41
CA SER A 488 -23.77 -9.07 -7.08
C SER A 488 -22.91 -8.48 -5.97
N GLY A 489 -21.59 -8.36 -6.18
CA GLY A 489 -20.69 -7.72 -5.23
C GLY A 489 -21.01 -6.23 -5.03
N LEU A 490 -21.27 -5.49 -6.12
CA LEU A 490 -21.65 -4.08 -6.06
C LEU A 490 -22.98 -3.86 -5.31
N ILE A 491 -24.00 -4.67 -5.60
CA ILE A 491 -25.29 -4.60 -4.91
C ILE A 491 -25.09 -4.87 -3.41
N PHE A 492 -24.32 -5.90 -3.06
CA PHE A 492 -24.03 -6.21 -1.66
C PHE A 492 -23.34 -5.03 -0.96
N MET A 493 -22.36 -4.39 -1.60
CA MET A 493 -21.67 -3.22 -1.06
C MET A 493 -22.62 -2.04 -0.84
N VAL A 494 -23.45 -1.71 -1.85
CA VAL A 494 -24.41 -0.60 -1.76
C VAL A 494 -25.43 -0.84 -0.66
N VAL A 495 -25.99 -2.05 -0.59
CA VAL A 495 -26.97 -2.44 0.46
C VAL A 495 -26.33 -2.32 1.85
N THR A 496 -25.10 -2.84 2.02
CA THR A 496 -24.36 -2.74 3.29
C THR A 496 -24.16 -1.28 3.70
N MET A 497 -23.73 -0.44 2.77
CA MET A 497 -23.55 0.99 3.02
C MET A 497 -24.85 1.70 3.41
N LEU A 498 -25.95 1.37 2.76
CA LEU A 498 -27.27 1.93 3.09
C LEU A 498 -27.74 1.50 4.50
N VAL A 499 -27.53 0.23 4.86
CA VAL A 499 -27.84 -0.30 6.19
C VAL A 499 -26.99 0.41 7.27
N LEU A 500 -25.70 0.54 7.05
CA LEU A 500 -24.80 1.24 7.98
C LEU A 500 -25.19 2.72 8.15
N ARG A 501 -25.57 3.37 7.05
CA ARG A 501 -26.05 4.77 7.08
C ARG A 501 -27.34 4.91 7.89
N ARG A 502 -28.31 4.00 7.73
CA ARG A 502 -29.54 4.00 8.51
C ARG A 502 -29.28 3.80 9.99
N ARG A 503 -28.42 2.83 10.35
CA ARG A 503 -28.04 2.57 11.76
C ARG A 503 -27.37 3.79 12.42
N ASN A 504 -26.51 4.52 11.69
CA ASN A 504 -25.88 5.72 12.25
C ASN A 504 -26.92 6.83 12.50
N LYS A 505 -27.83 7.06 11.56
CA LYS A 505 -28.92 8.06 11.76
C LYS A 505 -29.79 7.72 12.98
N GLN A 506 -30.10 6.44 13.22
CA GLN A 506 -30.87 6.02 14.40
C GLN A 506 -30.10 6.26 15.69
N LYS A 507 -28.78 6.04 15.73
CA LYS A 507 -27.95 6.34 16.90
C LYS A 507 -27.87 7.83 17.18
N ASP A 508 -27.79 8.67 16.15
CA ASP A 508 -27.78 10.13 16.30
C ASP A 508 -29.10 10.64 16.87
N ALA A 509 -30.22 10.10 16.37
CA ALA A 509 -31.56 10.44 16.86
C ALA A 509 -31.83 9.96 18.30
N ALA A 510 -31.15 8.90 18.76
CA ALA A 510 -31.28 8.38 20.12
C ALA A 510 -30.37 9.12 21.13
N GLN A 511 -29.41 9.90 20.66
CA GLN A 511 -28.48 10.71 21.47
C GLN A 511 -28.83 12.20 21.52
N ALA A 512 -29.72 12.66 20.62
CA ALA A 512 -30.31 14.01 20.58
C ALA A 512 -31.61 14.07 21.39
#